data_797af897c58af50938672de6c89dc4b9
#
_entry.id   797af897c58af50938672de6c89dc4b9
#
_cell.length_a   1.000
_cell.length_b   1.000
_cell.length_c   1.000
_cell.angle_alpha   90.00
_cell.angle_beta   90.00
_cell.angle_gamma   90.00
#
_symmetry.space_group_name_H-M   'P 1'
#
loop_
_entity.id
_entity.type
_entity.pdbx_description
1 polymer ?
#
loop_
_entity_poly.entity_id
_entity_poly.type
_entity_poly.pdbx_seq_one_letter_code
_entity_poly.pdbx_strand_id
1 'polypeptide(L)'
;MHYERNYAYPLVIWLHGPGEDERQLQRVMPLVSMRNYVSVGPRGPRSHANGIGFTWTDHGGDVEAATQSVYECLELAEDKYNVAGHRVFLAGHMAGGTMAFRIGLQSPHRFAGVLSLGGPFPDGNSPLAHFNRARQLPLFIAQGRDSLQYPVERTCDELRLFHAAGMHVTLRQYPWGDELNPQMLHDMNVWIMEQVTGERSESETSEATPSEDF
;
A
#
# COMPACT_ATOMS: atom_id res chain seq x y z
N MET A 1 -4.27 21.35 -10.32
CA MET A 1 -4.72 20.94 -8.98
C MET A 1 -5.13 22.20 -8.23
N HIS A 2 -6.39 22.35 -7.82
CA HIS A 2 -6.80 23.44 -6.92
C HIS A 2 -6.58 22.95 -5.49
N TYR A 3 -5.42 23.29 -4.92
CA TYR A 3 -5.11 23.04 -3.53
C TYR A 3 -5.86 24.03 -2.64
N GLU A 4 -6.63 23.53 -1.69
CA GLU A 4 -7.39 24.30 -0.72
C GLU A 4 -6.65 24.33 0.62
N ARG A 5 -6.09 25.49 0.99
CA ARG A 5 -5.26 25.63 2.20
C ARG A 5 -5.98 25.27 3.51
N ASN A 6 -7.30 25.43 3.53
CA ASN A 6 -8.12 25.19 4.73
C ASN A 6 -8.62 23.74 4.84
N TYR A 7 -8.38 22.90 3.82
CA TYR A 7 -8.72 21.48 3.86
C TYR A 7 -7.50 20.66 4.23
N ALA A 8 -7.65 19.80 5.26
CA ALA A 8 -6.60 18.88 5.67
C ALA A 8 -6.67 17.61 4.81
N TYR A 9 -5.71 17.47 3.89
CA TYR A 9 -5.68 16.38 2.91
C TYR A 9 -5.16 15.08 3.50
N PRO A 10 -5.72 13.91 3.13
CA PRO A 10 -5.02 12.64 3.28
C PRO A 10 -3.70 12.67 2.51
N LEU A 11 -2.68 11.98 3.04
CA LEU A 11 -1.38 11.84 2.40
C LEU A 11 -1.20 10.41 1.90
N VAL A 12 -0.76 10.25 0.66
CA VAL A 12 -0.30 8.98 0.10
C VAL A 12 1.20 9.04 -0.14
N ILE A 13 1.95 8.17 0.54
CA ILE A 13 3.39 7.98 0.30
C ILE A 13 3.53 6.78 -0.63
N TRP A 14 4.05 7.01 -1.85
CA TRP A 14 4.15 6.00 -2.89
C TRP A 14 5.58 5.47 -3.05
N LEU A 15 5.76 4.17 -2.86
CA LEU A 15 7.01 3.45 -3.11
C LEU A 15 6.96 2.83 -4.50
N HIS A 16 7.82 3.30 -5.39
CA HIS A 16 7.85 2.88 -6.79
C HIS A 16 8.16 1.39 -6.99
N GLY A 17 7.83 0.84 -8.16
CA GLY A 17 8.19 -0.52 -8.57
C GLY A 17 9.69 -0.68 -8.89
N PRO A 18 10.16 -1.93 -9.03
CA PRO A 18 11.56 -2.21 -9.39
C PRO A 18 11.90 -1.64 -10.78
N GLY A 19 13.10 -1.04 -10.90
CA GLY A 19 13.54 -0.39 -12.13
C GLY A 19 12.93 0.99 -12.41
N GLU A 20 12.09 1.48 -11.51
CA GLU A 20 11.49 2.81 -11.54
C GLU A 20 12.20 3.77 -10.58
N ASP A 21 11.69 4.97 -10.43
CA ASP A 21 12.14 5.98 -9.49
C ASP A 21 10.95 6.78 -8.92
N GLU A 22 11.21 7.80 -8.12
CA GLU A 22 10.19 8.67 -7.51
C GLU A 22 9.27 9.35 -8.53
N ARG A 23 9.67 9.43 -9.80
CA ARG A 23 8.86 10.03 -10.89
C ARG A 23 7.69 9.12 -11.30
N GLN A 24 7.70 7.83 -10.92
CA GLN A 24 6.55 6.95 -11.13
C GLN A 24 5.29 7.56 -10.49
N LEU A 25 5.43 8.24 -9.36
CA LEU A 25 4.34 8.95 -8.70
C LEU A 25 3.57 9.89 -9.64
N GLN A 26 4.26 10.62 -10.52
CA GLN A 26 3.65 11.56 -11.45
C GLN A 26 2.78 10.88 -12.51
N ARG A 27 3.04 9.60 -12.81
CA ARG A 27 2.25 8.78 -13.75
C ARG A 27 1.11 8.06 -13.07
N VAL A 28 1.30 7.66 -11.80
CA VAL A 28 0.35 6.86 -11.02
C VAL A 28 -0.75 7.72 -10.42
N MET A 29 -0.41 8.79 -9.73
CA MET A 29 -1.39 9.56 -8.97
C MET A 29 -2.51 10.20 -9.79
N PRO A 30 -2.30 10.66 -11.04
CA PRO A 30 -3.40 11.12 -11.89
C PRO A 30 -4.44 10.04 -12.20
N LEU A 31 -4.05 8.75 -12.16
CA LEU A 31 -4.94 7.60 -12.37
C LEU A 31 -5.66 7.18 -11.08
N VAL A 32 -5.10 7.52 -9.92
CA VAL A 32 -5.74 7.30 -8.61
C VAL A 32 -6.74 8.42 -8.34
N SER A 33 -6.26 9.64 -8.17
CA SER A 33 -7.10 10.84 -8.02
C SER A 33 -6.28 12.12 -8.20
N MET A 34 -6.89 13.10 -8.87
CA MET A 34 -6.29 14.44 -9.06
C MET A 34 -6.59 15.42 -7.92
N ARG A 35 -7.47 15.06 -6.97
CA ARG A 35 -8.01 16.02 -6.00
C ARG A 35 -7.99 15.54 -4.55
N ASN A 36 -8.05 14.23 -4.32
CA ASN A 36 -8.35 13.69 -3.00
C ASN A 36 -7.15 13.66 -2.05
N TYR A 37 -5.93 13.72 -2.57
CA TYR A 37 -4.71 13.46 -1.78
C TYR A 37 -3.61 14.47 -2.07
N VAL A 38 -2.78 14.73 -1.06
CA VAL A 38 -1.38 15.09 -1.27
C VAL A 38 -0.60 13.79 -1.46
N SER A 39 0.39 13.79 -2.35
CA SER A 39 1.20 12.59 -2.61
C SER A 39 2.67 12.93 -2.67
N VAL A 40 3.48 12.07 -2.07
CA VAL A 40 4.93 12.12 -2.08
C VAL A 40 5.49 10.72 -2.35
N GLY A 41 6.72 10.63 -2.83
CA GLY A 41 7.36 9.35 -3.07
C GLY A 41 8.87 9.45 -2.95
N PRO A 42 9.51 8.71 -2.04
CA PRO A 42 10.96 8.61 -1.98
C PRO A 42 11.51 7.75 -3.12
N ARG A 43 12.82 7.91 -3.38
CA ARG A 43 13.58 7.02 -4.25
C ARG A 43 14.09 5.83 -3.47
N GLY A 44 14.02 4.64 -4.08
CA GLY A 44 14.59 3.41 -3.52
C GLY A 44 16.11 3.54 -3.30
N PRO A 45 16.67 2.97 -2.22
CA PRO A 45 18.06 3.17 -1.85
C PRO A 45 19.07 2.43 -2.76
N ARG A 46 18.62 1.45 -3.54
CA ARG A 46 19.48 0.62 -4.41
C ARG A 46 19.17 0.83 -5.89
N SER A 47 20.24 0.93 -6.68
CA SER A 47 20.10 0.82 -8.14
C SER A 47 19.56 -0.56 -8.52
N HIS A 48 18.65 -0.63 -9.46
CA HIS A 48 18.12 -1.89 -9.95
C HIS A 48 19.19 -2.69 -10.70
N ALA A 49 19.10 -4.02 -10.66
CA ALA A 49 20.13 -4.94 -11.18
C ALA A 49 20.45 -4.75 -12.68
N ASN A 50 19.49 -4.27 -13.47
CA ASN A 50 19.70 -3.95 -14.89
C ASN A 50 20.35 -2.58 -15.14
N GLY A 51 20.72 -1.84 -14.09
CA GLY A 51 21.31 -0.50 -14.18
C GLY A 51 20.33 0.62 -14.52
N ILE A 52 19.03 0.34 -14.62
CA ILE A 52 17.99 1.34 -14.91
C ILE A 52 17.09 1.49 -13.68
N GLY A 53 16.98 2.74 -13.17
CA GLY A 53 16.14 3.04 -12.03
C GLY A 53 16.63 2.41 -10.71
N PHE A 54 15.71 2.30 -9.77
CA PHE A 54 15.99 1.92 -8.39
C PHE A 54 15.06 0.79 -7.94
N THR A 55 15.36 0.23 -6.77
CA THR A 55 14.54 -0.81 -6.15
C THR A 55 14.65 -0.76 -4.63
N TRP A 56 13.78 -1.52 -3.98
CA TRP A 56 13.72 -1.72 -2.54
C TRP A 56 14.21 -3.12 -2.22
N THR A 57 15.09 -3.24 -1.24
CA THR A 57 15.60 -4.53 -0.77
C THR A 57 15.57 -4.55 0.76
N ASP A 58 15.59 -5.75 1.33
CA ASP A 58 15.61 -5.97 2.78
C ASP A 58 17.00 -6.39 3.28
N HIS A 59 18.05 -6.05 2.52
CA HIS A 59 19.43 -6.35 2.86
C HIS A 59 20.09 -5.22 3.66
N GLY A 60 20.81 -5.58 4.72
CA GLY A 60 21.59 -4.65 5.52
C GLY A 60 20.75 -3.47 6.01
N GLY A 61 21.25 -2.24 5.90
CA GLY A 61 20.58 -1.02 6.32
C GLY A 61 19.56 -0.45 5.31
N ASP A 62 19.16 -1.21 4.29
CA ASP A 62 18.27 -0.68 3.24
C ASP A 62 16.84 -0.42 3.75
N VAL A 63 16.36 -1.24 4.69
CA VAL A 63 15.05 -1.03 5.33
C VAL A 63 15.06 0.24 6.17
N GLU A 64 16.13 0.46 6.94
CA GLU A 64 16.32 1.68 7.73
C GLU A 64 16.43 2.91 6.84
N ALA A 65 17.19 2.84 5.75
CA ALA A 65 17.31 3.92 4.79
C ALA A 65 15.98 4.24 4.09
N ALA A 66 15.22 3.20 3.71
CA ALA A 66 13.88 3.35 3.15
C ALA A 66 12.91 3.99 4.16
N THR A 67 12.97 3.53 5.41
CA THR A 67 12.16 4.07 6.51
C THR A 67 12.46 5.55 6.73
N GLN A 68 13.74 5.92 6.81
CA GLN A 68 14.17 7.30 6.96
C GLN A 68 13.66 8.17 5.82
N SER A 69 13.79 7.71 4.57
CA SER A 69 13.31 8.45 3.38
C SER A 69 11.79 8.62 3.37
N VAL A 70 11.03 7.65 3.88
CA VAL A 70 9.56 7.75 4.03
C VAL A 70 9.21 8.84 5.05
N TYR A 71 9.90 8.90 6.19
CA TYR A 71 9.65 9.94 7.21
C TYR A 71 10.07 11.32 6.74
N GLU A 72 11.18 11.46 6.04
CA GLU A 72 11.59 12.72 5.42
C GLU A 72 10.55 13.22 4.40
N CYS A 73 9.98 12.33 3.59
CA CYS A 73 8.89 12.67 2.68
C CYS A 73 7.62 13.09 3.43
N LEU A 74 7.31 12.45 4.56
CA LEU A 74 6.18 12.83 5.42
C LEU A 74 6.36 14.25 5.97
N GLU A 75 7.52 14.54 6.58
CA GLU A 75 7.85 15.86 7.12
C GLU A 75 7.79 16.95 6.04
N LEU A 76 8.39 16.70 4.86
CA LEU A 76 8.31 17.63 3.73
C LEU A 76 6.87 17.89 3.26
N ALA A 77 6.00 16.89 3.32
CA ALA A 77 4.60 17.06 2.95
C ALA A 77 3.84 17.88 4.00
N GLU A 78 4.06 17.62 5.30
CA GLU A 78 3.45 18.34 6.41
C GLU A 78 3.89 19.81 6.46
N ASP A 79 5.17 20.10 6.16
CA ASP A 79 5.70 21.46 6.09
C ASP A 79 5.11 22.27 4.94
N LYS A 80 4.81 21.62 3.82
CA LYS A 80 4.40 22.29 2.58
C LYS A 80 2.88 22.34 2.38
N TYR A 81 2.16 21.38 2.92
CA TYR A 81 0.73 21.20 2.70
C TYR A 81 -0.01 20.98 4.02
N ASN A 82 -1.29 21.33 4.06
CA ASN A 82 -2.15 20.99 5.17
C ASN A 82 -2.54 19.49 5.08
N VAL A 83 -1.76 18.64 5.73
CA VAL A 83 -1.93 17.19 5.76
C VAL A 83 -2.69 16.77 7.02
N ALA A 84 -3.64 15.86 6.88
CA ALA A 84 -4.30 15.21 8.01
C ALA A 84 -3.38 14.09 8.56
N GLY A 85 -2.61 14.36 9.62
CA GLY A 85 -1.59 13.44 10.16
C GLY A 85 -2.12 12.06 10.58
N HIS A 86 -3.43 11.92 10.83
CA HIS A 86 -4.10 10.64 11.10
C HIS A 86 -4.62 9.93 9.83
N ARG A 87 -4.38 10.50 8.63
CA ARG A 87 -4.80 9.97 7.33
C ARG A 87 -3.61 9.82 6.38
N VAL A 88 -2.53 9.22 6.89
CA VAL A 88 -1.32 8.92 6.12
C VAL A 88 -1.36 7.48 5.67
N PHE A 89 -1.32 7.25 4.36
CA PHE A 89 -1.32 5.92 3.74
C PHE A 89 0.03 5.63 3.10
N LEU A 90 0.52 4.42 3.29
CA LEU A 90 1.75 3.95 2.67
C LEU A 90 1.41 2.94 1.59
N ALA A 91 1.73 3.24 0.34
CA ALA A 91 1.38 2.42 -0.81
C ALA A 91 2.61 2.13 -1.67
N GLY A 92 2.61 1.01 -2.37
CA GLY A 92 3.71 0.72 -3.30
C GLY A 92 3.41 -0.39 -4.29
N HIS A 93 4.25 -0.46 -5.32
CA HIS A 93 4.15 -1.45 -6.38
C HIS A 93 5.28 -2.48 -6.28
N MET A 94 4.94 -3.77 -6.35
CA MET A 94 5.88 -4.91 -6.28
C MET A 94 6.85 -4.78 -5.09
N ALA A 95 8.17 -4.66 -5.30
CA ALA A 95 9.15 -4.48 -4.23
C ALA A 95 8.83 -3.25 -3.34
N GLY A 96 8.27 -2.18 -3.91
CA GLY A 96 7.75 -1.03 -3.16
C GLY A 96 6.57 -1.41 -2.26
N GLY A 97 5.68 -2.29 -2.72
CA GLY A 97 4.57 -2.82 -1.93
C GLY A 97 5.05 -3.68 -0.74
N THR A 98 6.02 -4.56 -0.98
CA THR A 98 6.67 -5.34 0.09
C THR A 98 7.36 -4.42 1.11
N MET A 99 8.05 -3.36 0.66
CA MET A 99 8.68 -2.38 1.55
C MET A 99 7.63 -1.57 2.32
N ALA A 100 6.48 -1.25 1.71
CA ALA A 100 5.38 -0.59 2.40
C ALA A 100 4.85 -1.44 3.57
N PHE A 101 4.72 -2.75 3.41
CA PHE A 101 4.39 -3.66 4.51
C PHE A 101 5.44 -3.60 5.62
N ARG A 102 6.74 -3.68 5.29
CA ARG A 102 7.81 -3.64 6.31
C ARG A 102 7.73 -2.38 7.15
N ILE A 103 7.69 -1.22 6.53
CA ILE A 103 7.68 0.07 7.21
C ILE A 103 6.37 0.26 8.00
N GLY A 104 5.22 -0.04 7.36
CA GLY A 104 3.91 0.12 7.99
C GLY A 104 3.72 -0.75 9.22
N LEU A 105 4.16 -2.02 9.17
CA LEU A 105 4.04 -2.96 10.27
C LEU A 105 5.05 -2.72 11.40
N GLN A 106 6.18 -2.07 11.12
CA GLN A 106 7.11 -1.62 12.16
C GLN A 106 6.53 -0.43 12.95
N SER A 107 5.77 0.44 12.31
CA SER A 107 5.21 1.65 12.92
C SER A 107 3.71 1.81 12.63
N PRO A 108 2.87 0.84 13.03
CA PRO A 108 1.46 0.78 12.62
C PRO A 108 0.61 1.96 13.10
N HIS A 109 1.03 2.65 14.15
CA HIS A 109 0.33 3.84 14.66
C HIS A 109 0.57 5.11 13.83
N ARG A 110 1.52 5.08 12.90
CA ARG A 110 1.86 6.22 12.04
C ARG A 110 1.03 6.27 10.75
N PHE A 111 0.39 5.16 10.41
CA PHE A 111 -0.31 5.01 9.14
C PHE A 111 -1.78 4.65 9.35
N ALA A 112 -2.65 5.23 8.53
CA ALA A 112 -4.07 4.89 8.47
C ALA A 112 -4.33 3.62 7.68
N GLY A 113 -3.37 3.18 6.86
CA GLY A 113 -3.42 1.94 6.11
C GLY A 113 -2.18 1.72 5.25
N VAL A 114 -1.98 0.46 4.85
CA VAL A 114 -0.89 0.04 3.96
C VAL A 114 -1.46 -0.67 2.74
N LEU A 115 -0.95 -0.31 1.56
CA LEU A 115 -1.41 -0.84 0.29
C LEU A 115 -0.24 -1.45 -0.50
N SER A 116 -0.36 -2.72 -0.85
CA SER A 116 0.59 -3.41 -1.72
C SER A 116 -0.09 -3.80 -3.04
N LEU A 117 0.45 -3.28 -4.14
CA LEU A 117 0.00 -3.61 -5.49
C LEU A 117 1.04 -4.53 -6.13
N GLY A 118 0.77 -5.83 -6.15
CA GLY A 118 1.64 -6.86 -6.71
C GLY A 118 2.89 -7.19 -5.88
N GLY A 119 3.00 -6.68 -4.66
CA GLY A 119 4.10 -7.00 -3.75
C GLY A 119 3.69 -8.00 -2.68
N PRO A 120 4.39 -9.13 -2.53
CA PRO A 120 4.09 -10.10 -1.49
C PRO A 120 4.39 -9.56 -0.09
N PHE A 121 3.80 -10.20 0.90
CA PHE A 121 4.15 -9.96 2.30
C PHE A 121 5.63 -10.29 2.55
N PRO A 122 6.35 -9.48 3.34
CA PRO A 122 7.79 -9.67 3.53
C PRO A 122 8.13 -10.94 4.31
N ASP A 123 9.13 -11.66 3.83
CA ASP A 123 9.70 -12.82 4.52
C ASP A 123 10.73 -12.39 5.59
N GLY A 124 10.95 -13.23 6.60
CA GLY A 124 12.00 -13.03 7.62
C GLY A 124 11.81 -11.82 8.52
N ASN A 125 12.83 -11.49 9.30
CA ASN A 125 12.94 -10.30 10.17
C ASN A 125 11.67 -9.87 10.93
N SER A 126 10.87 -10.83 11.38
CA SER A 126 9.69 -10.63 12.25
C SER A 126 8.82 -9.44 11.82
N PRO A 127 8.21 -9.43 10.62
CA PRO A 127 7.37 -8.32 10.18
C PRO A 127 6.21 -8.04 11.16
N LEU A 128 5.87 -9.03 11.98
CA LEU A 128 4.84 -8.95 13.02
C LEU A 128 5.41 -8.75 14.44
N ALA A 129 6.62 -8.18 14.60
CA ALA A 129 7.21 -7.93 15.92
C ALA A 129 6.31 -7.08 16.84
N HIS A 130 5.50 -6.17 16.25
CA HIS A 130 4.51 -5.36 16.97
C HIS A 130 3.08 -5.86 16.77
N PHE A 131 2.87 -7.16 16.82
CA PHE A 131 1.66 -7.88 16.45
C PHE A 131 0.35 -7.25 16.97
N ASN A 132 0.28 -6.91 18.26
CA ASN A 132 -0.95 -6.36 18.86
C ASN A 132 -1.39 -5.02 18.25
N ARG A 133 -0.46 -4.24 17.72
CA ARG A 133 -0.73 -2.98 17.01
C ARG A 133 -0.88 -3.20 15.50
N ALA A 134 -0.05 -4.06 14.93
CA ALA A 134 -0.05 -4.37 13.51
C ALA A 134 -1.39 -4.95 13.03
N ARG A 135 -2.07 -5.77 13.84
CA ARG A 135 -3.37 -6.35 13.49
C ARG A 135 -4.50 -5.31 13.34
N GLN A 136 -4.34 -4.12 13.90
CA GLN A 136 -5.33 -3.04 13.79
C GLN A 136 -5.11 -2.16 12.55
N LEU A 137 -3.93 -2.27 11.90
CA LEU A 137 -3.61 -1.52 10.70
C LEU A 137 -4.32 -2.14 9.49
N PRO A 138 -5.22 -1.42 8.81
CA PRO A 138 -5.89 -1.92 7.62
C PRO A 138 -4.89 -2.15 6.49
N LEU A 139 -4.99 -3.31 5.81
CA LEU A 139 -4.15 -3.68 4.69
C LEU A 139 -4.98 -3.83 3.42
N PHE A 140 -4.48 -3.30 2.31
CA PHE A 140 -5.01 -3.54 0.97
C PHE A 140 -3.98 -4.28 0.13
N ILE A 141 -4.41 -5.36 -0.49
CA ILE A 141 -3.58 -6.19 -1.37
C ILE A 141 -4.24 -6.28 -2.74
N ALA A 142 -3.56 -5.78 -3.76
CA ALA A 142 -3.90 -6.00 -5.15
C ALA A 142 -2.98 -7.08 -5.73
N GLN A 143 -3.54 -8.20 -6.20
CA GLN A 143 -2.78 -9.33 -6.70
C GLN A 143 -3.22 -9.68 -8.13
N GLY A 144 -2.26 -9.77 -9.06
CA GLY A 144 -2.50 -10.28 -10.40
C GLY A 144 -2.57 -11.81 -10.40
N ARG A 145 -3.67 -12.39 -10.91
CA ARG A 145 -3.84 -13.85 -10.94
C ARG A 145 -2.70 -14.57 -11.66
N ASP A 146 -2.20 -13.95 -12.73
CA ASP A 146 -1.14 -14.50 -13.57
C ASP A 146 0.25 -13.94 -13.20
N SER A 147 0.39 -13.36 -11.99
CA SER A 147 1.64 -12.80 -11.48
C SER A 147 2.69 -13.91 -11.25
N LEU A 148 3.90 -13.68 -11.75
CA LEU A 148 5.07 -14.53 -11.50
C LEU A 148 5.82 -14.12 -10.22
N GLN A 149 5.74 -12.84 -9.84
CA GLN A 149 6.43 -12.31 -8.64
C GLN A 149 5.62 -12.54 -7.37
N TYR A 150 4.28 -12.56 -7.50
CA TYR A 150 3.37 -12.80 -6.38
C TYR A 150 2.29 -13.81 -6.79
N PRO A 151 2.64 -15.11 -6.88
CA PRO A 151 1.73 -16.16 -7.32
C PRO A 151 0.59 -16.39 -6.31
N VAL A 152 -0.53 -16.94 -6.82
CA VAL A 152 -1.76 -17.17 -6.05
C VAL A 152 -1.53 -18.08 -4.84
N GLU A 153 -0.68 -19.08 -4.97
CA GLU A 153 -0.35 -20.01 -3.87
C GLU A 153 0.24 -19.27 -2.68
N ARG A 154 1.17 -18.34 -2.93
CA ARG A 154 1.76 -17.47 -1.88
C ARG A 154 0.71 -16.56 -1.27
N THR A 155 -0.16 -15.97 -2.07
CA THR A 155 -1.28 -15.15 -1.59
C THR A 155 -2.20 -15.95 -0.65
N CYS A 156 -2.51 -17.19 -1.00
CA CYS A 156 -3.33 -18.07 -0.15
C CYS A 156 -2.66 -18.37 1.20
N ASP A 157 -1.35 -18.60 1.21
CA ASP A 157 -0.61 -18.87 2.46
C ASP A 157 -0.54 -17.61 3.34
N GLU A 158 -0.33 -16.45 2.73
CA GLU A 158 -0.35 -15.16 3.43
C GLU A 158 -1.74 -14.81 3.99
N LEU A 159 -2.83 -15.09 3.26
CA LEU A 159 -4.19 -14.92 3.77
C LEU A 159 -4.48 -15.80 4.98
N ARG A 160 -3.99 -17.05 5.00
CA ARG A 160 -4.09 -17.92 6.18
C ARG A 160 -3.35 -17.33 7.38
N LEU A 161 -2.15 -16.79 7.14
CA LEU A 161 -1.38 -16.08 8.17
C LEU A 161 -2.13 -14.87 8.71
N PHE A 162 -2.65 -14.00 7.83
CA PHE A 162 -3.39 -12.81 8.22
C PHE A 162 -4.65 -13.13 8.99
N HIS A 163 -5.39 -14.15 8.55
CA HIS A 163 -6.59 -14.62 9.24
C HIS A 163 -6.24 -15.15 10.65
N ALA A 164 -5.23 -16.02 10.76
CA ALA A 164 -4.77 -16.54 12.05
C ALA A 164 -4.25 -15.42 12.98
N ALA A 165 -3.70 -14.36 12.40
CA ALA A 165 -3.23 -13.18 13.10
C ALA A 165 -4.34 -12.17 13.46
N GLY A 166 -5.57 -12.37 12.99
CA GLY A 166 -6.69 -11.45 13.20
C GLY A 166 -6.44 -10.06 12.56
N MET A 167 -5.76 -10.02 11.42
CA MET A 167 -5.46 -8.78 10.69
C MET A 167 -6.62 -8.38 9.79
N HIS A 168 -6.80 -7.06 9.60
CA HIS A 168 -7.79 -6.51 8.69
C HIS A 168 -7.21 -6.38 7.29
N VAL A 169 -7.59 -7.30 6.39
CA VAL A 169 -7.06 -7.35 5.02
C VAL A 169 -8.19 -7.29 4.01
N THR A 170 -8.06 -6.38 3.04
CA THR A 170 -8.85 -6.36 1.81
C THR A 170 -7.98 -6.89 0.68
N LEU A 171 -8.35 -8.03 0.09
CA LEU A 171 -7.70 -8.58 -1.10
C LEU A 171 -8.57 -8.28 -2.33
N ARG A 172 -7.92 -7.79 -3.39
CA ARG A 172 -8.49 -7.69 -4.75
C ARG A 172 -7.62 -8.48 -5.72
N GLN A 173 -8.21 -9.41 -6.46
CA GLN A 173 -7.52 -10.19 -7.47
C GLN A 173 -7.93 -9.74 -8.87
N TYR A 174 -6.94 -9.65 -9.78
CA TYR A 174 -7.11 -9.13 -11.12
C TYR A 174 -6.66 -10.15 -12.17
N PRO A 175 -7.29 -10.20 -13.37
CA PRO A 175 -6.96 -11.17 -14.42
C PRO A 175 -5.72 -10.76 -15.24
N TRP A 176 -4.67 -10.26 -14.57
CA TRP A 176 -3.41 -9.80 -15.18
C TRP A 176 -2.20 -10.36 -14.41
N GLY A 177 -0.99 -10.04 -14.90
CA GLY A 177 0.28 -10.43 -14.30
C GLY A 177 0.83 -9.41 -13.30
N ASP A 178 2.10 -9.04 -13.50
CA ASP A 178 2.86 -8.17 -12.58
C ASP A 178 2.73 -6.67 -12.91
N GLU A 179 2.01 -6.31 -13.97
CA GLU A 179 1.85 -4.93 -14.40
C GLU A 179 0.89 -4.15 -13.49
N LEU A 180 1.23 -2.89 -13.28
CA LEU A 180 0.36 -1.93 -12.62
C LEU A 180 -0.70 -1.46 -13.60
N ASN A 181 -1.97 -1.72 -13.33
CA ASN A 181 -3.06 -1.36 -14.22
C ASN A 181 -4.04 -0.34 -13.60
N PRO A 182 -4.83 0.37 -14.45
CA PRO A 182 -5.74 1.41 -13.98
C PRO A 182 -6.82 0.90 -13.00
N GLN A 183 -7.26 -0.36 -13.11
CA GLN A 183 -8.27 -0.91 -12.21
C GLN A 183 -7.73 -1.05 -10.78
N MET A 184 -6.48 -1.53 -10.62
CA MET A 184 -5.82 -1.57 -9.31
C MET A 184 -5.75 -0.19 -8.66
N LEU A 185 -5.42 0.84 -9.46
CA LEU A 185 -5.31 2.22 -8.99
C LEU A 185 -6.68 2.82 -8.64
N HIS A 186 -7.71 2.49 -9.40
CA HIS A 186 -9.08 2.86 -9.08
C HIS A 186 -9.54 2.25 -7.75
N ASP A 187 -9.33 0.95 -7.57
CA ASP A 187 -9.74 0.23 -6.35
C ASP A 187 -8.93 0.69 -5.13
N MET A 188 -7.65 1.03 -5.32
CA MET A 188 -6.84 1.72 -4.31
C MET A 188 -7.50 3.05 -3.88
N ASN A 189 -7.95 3.87 -4.83
CA ASN A 189 -8.64 5.13 -4.51
C ASN A 189 -9.93 4.88 -3.72
N VAL A 190 -10.78 3.95 -4.18
CA VAL A 190 -12.02 3.58 -3.48
C VAL A 190 -11.71 3.16 -2.05
N TRP A 191 -10.78 2.23 -1.86
CA TRP A 191 -10.43 1.73 -0.54
C TRP A 191 -9.88 2.84 0.39
N ILE A 192 -8.99 3.71 -0.09
CA ILE A 192 -8.48 4.83 0.71
C ILE A 192 -9.63 5.75 1.14
N MET A 193 -10.56 6.06 0.22
CA MET A 193 -11.70 6.91 0.54
C MET A 193 -12.62 6.27 1.58
N GLU A 194 -12.85 4.96 1.53
CA GLU A 194 -13.58 4.21 2.56
C GLU A 194 -12.91 4.34 3.94
N GLN A 195 -11.57 4.25 4.01
CA GLN A 195 -10.83 4.46 5.27
C GLN A 195 -10.92 5.92 5.77
N VAL A 196 -10.97 6.89 4.84
CA VAL A 196 -11.04 8.33 5.18
C VAL A 196 -12.44 8.74 5.65
N THR A 197 -13.50 8.21 5.03
CA THR A 197 -14.89 8.58 5.33
C THR A 197 -15.52 7.70 6.41
N GLY A 198 -14.97 6.53 6.68
CA GLY A 198 -15.57 5.53 7.56
C GLY A 198 -16.77 4.80 6.94
N GLU A 199 -17.07 5.03 5.67
CA GLU A 199 -18.13 4.36 4.92
C GLU A 199 -17.55 3.12 4.24
N ARG A 200 -17.96 1.93 4.66
CA ARG A 200 -17.75 0.71 3.88
C ARG A 200 -18.79 0.69 2.75
N SER A 201 -18.35 0.44 1.52
CA SER A 201 -19.30 0.22 0.42
C SER A 201 -20.15 -1.02 0.73
N GLU A 202 -21.47 -0.89 0.64
CA GLU A 202 -22.46 -1.94 0.95
C GLU A 202 -22.44 -3.13 -0.06
N SER A 203 -21.42 -3.26 -0.89
CA SER A 203 -21.34 -4.26 -1.96
C SER A 203 -20.99 -5.69 -1.53
N GLU A 204 -20.71 -5.94 -0.25
CA GLU A 204 -20.30 -7.29 0.23
C GLU A 204 -21.35 -8.04 1.07
N THR A 205 -22.59 -7.53 1.21
CA THR A 205 -23.61 -8.18 2.09
C THR A 205 -24.71 -8.91 1.35
N SER A 206 -24.56 -9.21 0.06
CA SER A 206 -25.63 -9.80 -0.77
C SER A 206 -25.35 -11.18 -1.33
N GLU A 207 -24.60 -12.06 -0.63
CA GLU A 207 -24.57 -13.48 -1.00
C GLU A 207 -24.32 -14.36 0.23
N ALA A 208 -25.36 -14.61 1.03
CA ALA A 208 -25.48 -15.85 1.83
C ALA A 208 -26.84 -15.89 2.53
N THR A 209 -27.90 -16.12 1.77
CA THR A 209 -29.09 -16.73 2.35
C THR A 209 -29.22 -18.12 1.74
N PRO A 210 -28.96 -19.21 2.49
CA PRO A 210 -29.40 -20.52 2.06
C PRO A 210 -30.92 -20.53 2.19
N SER A 211 -31.63 -20.73 1.08
CA SER A 211 -33.02 -21.10 1.09
C SER A 211 -33.14 -22.48 1.75
N GLU A 212 -33.56 -22.51 3.01
CA GLU A 212 -34.23 -23.67 3.56
C GLU A 212 -35.62 -23.71 2.93
N ASP A 213 -35.85 -24.71 2.07
CA ASP A 213 -37.17 -25.20 1.77
C ASP A 213 -37.12 -26.70 1.48
N PHE A 214 -37.74 -27.49 2.40
CA PHE A 214 -38.34 -28.82 2.33
C PHE A 214 -37.54 -30.03 1.79
#